data_e917cd5058ed86fb16ce4fa46f1d2140
#
_entry.id   e917cd5058ed86fb16ce4fa46f1d2140
#
_cell.length_a   1.000
_cell.length_b   1.000
_cell.length_c   1.000
_cell.angle_alpha   90.00
_cell.angle_beta   90.00
_cell.angle_gamma   90.00
#
_symmetry.space_group_name_H-M   'P 1'
#
loop_
_entity.id
_entity.type
_entity.pdbx_description
1 polymer ?
#
loop_
_entity_poly.entity_id
_entity_poly.type
_entity_poly.pdbx_seq_one_letter_code
_entity_poly.pdbx_strand_id
1 'polypeptide(L)'
;TLARELSICIIYVHHLSQADKGHKWDKIMGSTGHQGVTDAMYMLERDEGTNSGTFEGIGRNIPSFKYDIDWNSNPKEPFTFQYGGDHYQVAMKKHKKNIIQAMVQLAKDGEIEIKPSQVYSVLNLVSNKEKNNCNKNMQRMKKKTELREGETFGTYKLPYPVDHYDQFGEIKQEILDSMPYSSKKPVASSKGQIDFEADKIKSL
;
A
#
# COMPACT_ATOMS: atom_id res chain seq x y z
N THR A 1 17.38 -33.84 -5.02
CA THR A 1 16.03 -33.61 -5.58
C THR A 1 16.10 -33.54 -7.09
N LEU A 2 15.06 -33.99 -7.80
CA LEU A 2 15.00 -34.06 -9.26
C LEU A 2 15.41 -32.76 -9.97
N ALA A 3 14.91 -31.63 -9.47
CA ALA A 3 15.27 -30.31 -10.02
C ALA A 3 16.78 -30.02 -9.97
N ARG A 4 17.44 -30.40 -8.86
CA ARG A 4 18.88 -30.21 -8.69
C ARG A 4 19.69 -31.16 -9.56
N GLU A 5 19.27 -32.43 -9.63
CA GLU A 5 19.94 -33.47 -10.42
C GLU A 5 19.87 -33.13 -11.93
N LEU A 6 18.76 -32.59 -12.38
CA LEU A 6 18.55 -32.25 -13.79
C LEU A 6 18.89 -30.79 -14.12
N SER A 7 19.28 -29.97 -13.11
CA SER A 7 19.54 -28.52 -13.28
C SER A 7 18.37 -27.77 -13.92
N ILE A 8 17.14 -28.08 -13.51
CA ILE A 8 15.91 -27.48 -14.06
C ILE A 8 15.14 -26.72 -12.98
N CYS A 9 14.32 -25.75 -13.39
CA CYS A 9 13.32 -25.11 -12.56
C CYS A 9 11.97 -25.84 -12.77
N ILE A 10 11.34 -26.25 -11.67
CA ILE A 10 10.00 -26.87 -11.70
C ILE A 10 9.02 -25.85 -11.12
N ILE A 11 8.09 -25.37 -11.94
CA ILE A 11 7.00 -24.49 -11.52
C ILE A 11 5.72 -25.30 -11.43
N TYR A 12 5.12 -25.31 -10.25
CA TYR A 12 3.87 -26.00 -9.98
C TYR A 12 2.76 -24.98 -9.69
N VAL A 13 1.69 -25.03 -10.47
CA VAL A 13 0.53 -24.13 -10.33
C VAL A 13 -0.61 -24.89 -9.66
N HIS A 14 -1.15 -24.31 -8.60
CA HIS A 14 -2.22 -24.92 -7.82
C HIS A 14 -3.27 -23.88 -7.41
N HIS A 15 -4.53 -24.32 -7.35
CA HIS A 15 -5.62 -23.48 -6.80
C HIS A 15 -5.58 -23.47 -5.27
N LEU A 16 -5.96 -22.33 -4.69
CA LEU A 16 -6.11 -22.21 -3.24
C LEU A 16 -7.35 -23.01 -2.79
N SER A 17 -7.23 -23.67 -1.66
CA SER A 17 -8.38 -24.29 -1.00
C SER A 17 -9.37 -23.21 -0.55
N GLN A 18 -10.67 -23.45 -0.77
CA GLN A 18 -11.74 -22.58 -0.27
C GLN A 18 -11.99 -22.77 1.23
N ALA A 19 -11.35 -23.75 1.87
CA ALA A 19 -11.50 -23.98 3.29
C ALA A 19 -10.95 -22.81 4.10
N ASP A 20 -11.78 -22.23 4.94
CA ASP A 20 -11.43 -21.11 5.83
C ASP A 20 -10.70 -21.62 7.08
N LYS A 21 -9.55 -22.25 6.87
CA LYS A 21 -8.77 -22.87 7.94
C LYS A 21 -7.34 -22.33 7.95
N GLY A 22 -6.93 -21.77 9.08
CA GLY A 22 -5.54 -21.52 9.41
C GLY A 22 -4.88 -20.32 8.76
N HIS A 23 -3.58 -20.37 8.67
CA HIS A 23 -2.76 -19.32 8.06
C HIS A 23 -2.98 -19.29 6.53
N LYS A 24 -2.87 -18.11 5.93
CA LYS A 24 -3.10 -17.89 4.50
C LYS A 24 -2.34 -18.89 3.59
N TRP A 25 -1.10 -19.18 3.92
CA TRP A 25 -0.25 -20.11 3.16
C TRP A 25 -0.64 -21.58 3.35
N ASP A 26 -1.41 -21.92 4.40
CA ASP A 26 -1.95 -23.26 4.62
C ASP A 26 -3.09 -23.60 3.64
N LYS A 27 -3.65 -22.57 2.97
CA LYS A 27 -4.63 -22.73 1.89
C LYS A 27 -4.00 -23.35 0.63
N ILE A 28 -2.68 -23.28 0.51
CA ILE A 28 -1.95 -24.00 -0.53
C ILE A 28 -1.85 -25.46 -0.09
N MET A 29 -2.87 -26.26 -0.46
CA MET A 29 -2.82 -27.73 -0.41
C MET A 29 -2.98 -28.46 0.91
N GLY A 30 -3.50 -27.88 1.96
CA GLY A 30 -3.92 -28.68 3.14
C GLY A 30 -2.81 -29.50 3.83
N SER A 31 -1.55 -29.36 3.46
CA SER A 31 -0.44 -29.97 4.13
C SER A 31 0.79 -29.08 4.22
N THR A 32 1.40 -29.04 5.38
CA THR A 32 2.68 -28.40 5.64
C THR A 32 3.84 -28.99 4.80
N GLY A 33 3.61 -30.09 4.10
CA GLY A 33 4.62 -30.79 3.31
C GLY A 33 5.15 -29.97 2.11
N HIS A 34 4.31 -29.17 1.47
CA HIS A 34 4.75 -28.37 0.32
C HIS A 34 5.64 -27.20 0.72
N GLN A 35 5.38 -26.57 1.87
CA GLN A 35 6.24 -25.50 2.39
C GLN A 35 7.66 -25.99 2.69
N GLY A 36 7.81 -27.27 3.02
CA GLY A 36 9.10 -27.88 3.31
C GLY A 36 9.97 -28.22 2.09
N VAL A 37 9.39 -28.38 0.91
CA VAL A 37 10.09 -28.83 -0.30
C VAL A 37 10.26 -27.79 -1.38
N THR A 38 9.48 -26.71 -1.36
CA THR A 38 9.59 -25.61 -2.33
C THR A 38 10.63 -24.59 -1.90
N ASP A 39 11.39 -24.05 -2.86
CA ASP A 39 12.36 -22.97 -2.61
C ASP A 39 11.66 -21.61 -2.51
N ALA A 40 10.58 -21.41 -3.24
CA ALA A 40 9.73 -20.23 -3.20
C ALA A 40 8.27 -20.57 -3.48
N MET A 41 7.37 -19.83 -2.85
CA MET A 41 5.93 -19.89 -3.10
C MET A 41 5.41 -18.51 -3.44
N TYR A 42 4.52 -18.44 -4.42
CA TYR A 42 3.87 -17.23 -4.85
C TYR A 42 2.37 -17.40 -4.77
N MET A 43 1.68 -16.35 -4.40
CA MET A 43 0.22 -16.32 -4.29
C MET A 43 -0.32 -15.13 -5.05
N LEU A 44 -1.25 -15.40 -5.94
CA LEU A 44 -2.00 -14.39 -6.68
C LEU A 44 -3.46 -14.44 -6.21
N GLU A 45 -3.93 -13.38 -5.61
CA GLU A 45 -5.31 -13.25 -5.15
C GLU A 45 -5.99 -12.09 -5.87
N ARG A 46 -7.21 -12.33 -6.32
CA ARG A 46 -8.07 -11.31 -6.91
C ARG A 46 -9.01 -10.75 -5.84
N ASP A 47 -9.16 -9.44 -5.81
CA ASP A 47 -10.20 -8.80 -5.00
C ASP A 47 -11.55 -8.95 -5.70
N GLU A 48 -12.53 -9.49 -4.98
CA GLU A 48 -13.84 -9.79 -5.51
C GLU A 48 -14.53 -8.54 -6.08
N GLY A 49 -15.05 -8.63 -7.29
CA GLY A 49 -15.75 -7.53 -7.96
C GLY A 49 -14.87 -6.39 -8.47
N THR A 50 -13.53 -6.51 -8.41
CA THR A 50 -12.60 -5.48 -8.89
C THR A 50 -11.64 -6.01 -9.95
N ASN A 51 -10.87 -5.10 -10.56
CA ASN A 51 -9.75 -5.42 -11.45
C ASN A 51 -8.40 -5.32 -10.74
N SER A 52 -8.42 -5.42 -9.42
CA SER A 52 -7.23 -5.39 -8.58
C SER A 52 -7.08 -6.66 -7.76
N GLY A 53 -5.90 -6.84 -7.21
CA GLY A 53 -5.57 -7.96 -6.36
C GLY A 53 -4.20 -7.82 -5.76
N THR A 54 -3.71 -8.90 -5.17
CA THR A 54 -2.39 -8.92 -4.56
C THR A 54 -1.53 -10.06 -5.09
N PHE A 55 -0.25 -9.79 -5.27
CA PHE A 55 0.79 -10.76 -5.57
C PHE A 55 1.76 -10.82 -4.41
N GLU A 56 1.84 -11.97 -3.76
CA GLU A 56 2.69 -12.21 -2.60
C GLU A 56 3.69 -13.31 -2.88
N GLY A 57 4.86 -13.21 -2.26
CA GLY A 57 5.88 -14.25 -2.33
C GLY A 57 6.59 -14.45 -1.00
N ILE A 58 6.93 -15.71 -0.73
CA ILE A 58 7.81 -16.13 0.36
C ILE A 58 8.76 -17.21 -0.16
N GLY A 59 9.95 -17.29 0.41
CA GLY A 59 10.90 -18.33 0.03
C GLY A 59 12.13 -18.36 0.91
N ARG A 60 12.98 -19.38 0.71
CA ARG A 60 14.21 -19.56 1.48
C ARG A 60 15.24 -18.47 1.18
N ASN A 61 15.34 -18.08 -0.08
CA ASN A 61 16.36 -17.16 -0.59
C ASN A 61 15.79 -15.87 -1.14
N ILE A 62 14.47 -15.63 -0.99
CA ILE A 62 13.80 -14.40 -1.37
C ILE A 62 13.18 -13.74 -0.14
N PRO A 63 13.33 -12.42 0.03
CA PRO A 63 12.58 -11.72 1.07
C PRO A 63 11.08 -11.84 0.80
N SER A 64 10.28 -11.94 1.85
CA SER A 64 8.83 -11.90 1.70
C SER A 64 8.38 -10.55 1.16
N PHE A 65 7.47 -10.57 0.21
CA PHE A 65 6.89 -9.36 -0.36
C PHE A 65 5.38 -9.50 -0.56
N LYS A 66 4.71 -8.38 -0.66
CA LYS A 66 3.31 -8.26 -1.06
C LYS A 66 3.14 -7.00 -1.89
N TYR A 67 2.66 -7.15 -3.10
CA TYR A 67 2.41 -6.07 -4.04
C TYR A 67 0.93 -5.98 -4.37
N ASP A 68 0.43 -4.77 -4.50
CA ASP A 68 -0.85 -4.53 -5.15
C ASP A 68 -0.63 -4.61 -6.66
N ILE A 69 -1.57 -5.23 -7.35
CA ILE A 69 -1.58 -5.37 -8.80
C ILE A 69 -2.95 -5.01 -9.34
N ASP A 70 -2.95 -4.36 -10.48
CA ASP A 70 -4.14 -4.10 -11.26
C ASP A 70 -4.01 -4.80 -12.62
N TRP A 71 -5.12 -5.22 -13.21
CA TRP A 71 -5.14 -5.75 -14.56
C TRP A 71 -6.18 -5.01 -15.40
N ASN A 72 -5.94 -4.95 -16.71
CA ASN A 72 -6.90 -4.36 -17.59
C ASN A 72 -8.16 -5.23 -17.68
N SER A 73 -9.33 -4.59 -17.72
CA SER A 73 -10.62 -5.26 -17.92
C SER A 73 -11.14 -5.12 -19.36
N ASN A 74 -10.40 -4.44 -20.23
CA ASN A 74 -10.82 -4.24 -21.61
C ASN A 74 -10.57 -5.53 -22.42
N PRO A 75 -11.62 -6.26 -22.84
CA PRO A 75 -11.47 -7.51 -23.59
C PRO A 75 -10.87 -7.32 -24.98
N LYS A 76 -10.74 -6.09 -25.46
CA LYS A 76 -10.15 -5.76 -26.76
C LYS A 76 -8.64 -5.54 -26.69
N GLU A 77 -8.09 -5.47 -25.48
CA GLU A 77 -6.66 -5.27 -25.24
C GLU A 77 -6.02 -6.56 -24.75
N PRO A 78 -4.72 -6.78 -25.01
CA PRO A 78 -3.99 -7.88 -24.39
C PRO A 78 -4.12 -7.83 -22.87
N PHE A 79 -4.28 -8.99 -22.27
CA PHE A 79 -4.31 -9.09 -20.81
C PHE A 79 -2.96 -8.65 -20.23
N THR A 80 -2.98 -7.64 -19.38
CA THR A 80 -1.77 -7.06 -18.77
C THR A 80 -1.96 -6.87 -17.27
N PHE A 81 -0.88 -7.07 -16.53
CA PHE A 81 -0.77 -6.68 -15.14
C PHE A 81 -0.04 -5.34 -15.04
N GLN A 82 -0.51 -4.51 -14.13
CA GLN A 82 0.18 -3.29 -13.74
C GLN A 82 0.59 -3.40 -12.28
N TYR A 83 1.82 -3.01 -11.99
CA TYR A 83 2.32 -2.94 -10.63
C TYR A 83 1.71 -1.74 -9.90
N GLY A 84 0.88 -1.99 -8.89
CA GLY A 84 0.20 -0.98 -8.09
C GLY A 84 1.07 -0.41 -6.94
N GLY A 85 2.19 -1.08 -6.62
CA GLY A 85 3.09 -0.70 -5.55
C GLY A 85 3.19 -1.74 -4.44
N ASP A 86 4.11 -1.49 -3.49
CA ASP A 86 4.19 -2.27 -2.27
C ASP A 86 2.90 -2.11 -1.46
N HIS A 87 2.24 -3.23 -1.15
CA HIS A 87 0.93 -3.26 -0.49
C HIS A 87 0.90 -2.44 0.82
N TYR A 88 1.93 -2.59 1.65
CA TYR A 88 1.99 -1.87 2.92
C TYR A 88 2.19 -0.37 2.73
N GLN A 89 2.95 0.01 1.70
CA GLN A 89 3.16 1.42 1.35
C GLN A 89 1.89 2.06 0.79
N VAL A 90 1.18 1.35 -0.09
CA VAL A 90 -0.09 1.80 -0.68
C VAL A 90 -1.15 1.94 0.41
N ALA A 91 -1.33 0.91 1.24
CA ALA A 91 -2.27 0.94 2.35
C ALA A 91 -1.94 2.08 3.35
N MET A 92 -0.65 2.29 3.66
CA MET A 92 -0.23 3.38 4.53
C MET A 92 -0.53 4.75 3.91
N LYS A 93 -0.30 4.94 2.60
CA LYS A 93 -0.66 6.18 1.88
C LYS A 93 -2.16 6.44 1.97
N LYS A 94 -2.99 5.41 1.73
CA LYS A 94 -4.45 5.51 1.82
C LYS A 94 -4.92 5.92 3.23
N HIS A 95 -4.39 5.29 4.28
CA HIS A 95 -4.72 5.64 5.66
C HIS A 95 -4.32 7.08 6.02
N LYS A 96 -3.14 7.53 5.59
CA LYS A 96 -2.70 8.91 5.80
C LYS A 96 -3.60 9.90 5.07
N LYS A 97 -3.95 9.60 3.82
CA LYS A 97 -4.86 10.43 3.02
C LYS A 97 -6.20 10.61 3.73
N ASN A 98 -6.80 9.52 4.22
CA ASN A 98 -8.06 9.56 4.96
C ASN A 98 -7.94 10.43 6.23
N ILE A 99 -6.83 10.34 6.97
CA ILE A 99 -6.59 11.18 8.15
C ILE A 99 -6.52 12.67 7.74
N ILE A 100 -5.76 13.01 6.70
CA ILE A 100 -5.69 14.40 6.22
C ILE A 100 -7.06 14.91 5.76
N GLN A 101 -7.82 14.12 5.03
CA GLN A 101 -9.18 14.48 4.60
C GLN A 101 -10.10 14.77 5.80
N ALA A 102 -10.08 13.90 6.82
CA ALA A 102 -10.85 14.12 8.04
C ALA A 102 -10.42 15.40 8.76
N MET A 103 -9.12 15.66 8.84
CA MET A 103 -8.60 16.89 9.46
C MET A 103 -8.95 18.14 8.64
N VAL A 104 -8.92 18.07 7.31
CA VAL A 104 -9.35 19.18 6.44
C VAL A 104 -10.84 19.47 6.63
N GLN A 105 -11.67 18.43 6.75
CA GLN A 105 -13.09 18.60 7.05
C GLN A 105 -13.30 19.30 8.39
N LEU A 106 -12.69 18.81 9.47
CA LEU A 106 -12.78 19.42 10.80
C LEU A 106 -12.28 20.87 10.81
N ALA A 107 -11.20 21.16 10.08
CA ALA A 107 -10.67 22.52 9.97
C ALA A 107 -11.63 23.46 9.20
N LYS A 108 -12.35 22.97 8.19
CA LYS A 108 -13.43 23.72 7.52
C LYS A 108 -14.60 24.02 8.45
N ASP A 109 -14.87 23.12 9.40
CA ASP A 109 -15.90 23.29 10.44
C ASP A 109 -15.44 24.20 11.58
N GLY A 110 -14.23 24.78 11.50
CA GLY A 110 -13.67 25.77 12.44
C GLY A 110 -12.71 25.21 13.48
N GLU A 111 -12.39 23.92 13.43
CA GLU A 111 -11.47 23.29 14.38
C GLU A 111 -10.02 23.59 13.99
N ILE A 112 -9.34 24.43 14.78
CA ILE A 112 -7.92 24.78 14.54
C ILE A 112 -6.99 23.71 15.10
N GLU A 113 -7.34 23.14 16.27
CA GLU A 113 -6.59 22.11 16.96
C GLU A 113 -7.42 20.83 17.06
N ILE A 114 -6.99 19.81 16.37
CA ILE A 114 -7.75 18.58 16.16
C ILE A 114 -7.25 17.49 17.09
N LYS A 115 -8.15 16.95 17.92
CA LYS A 115 -7.88 15.77 18.74
C LYS A 115 -8.04 14.49 17.92
N PRO A 116 -7.27 13.43 18.19
CA PRO A 116 -7.45 12.14 17.54
C PRO A 116 -8.90 11.62 17.61
N SER A 117 -9.60 11.86 18.72
CA SER A 117 -11.00 11.43 18.90
C SER A 117 -11.94 12.05 17.85
N GLN A 118 -11.72 13.30 17.45
CA GLN A 118 -12.50 13.95 16.42
C GLN A 118 -12.27 13.31 15.06
N VAL A 119 -11.01 12.97 14.76
CA VAL A 119 -10.65 12.20 13.53
C VAL A 119 -11.32 10.83 13.52
N TYR A 120 -11.38 10.13 14.68
CA TYR A 120 -12.08 8.84 14.77
C TYR A 120 -13.56 8.97 14.45
N SER A 121 -14.20 10.04 14.92
CA SER A 121 -15.62 10.30 14.65
C SER A 121 -15.88 10.53 13.17
N VAL A 122 -15.08 11.34 12.51
CA VAL A 122 -15.21 11.60 11.07
C VAL A 122 -14.95 10.33 10.24
N LEU A 123 -13.96 9.51 10.64
CA LEU A 123 -13.63 8.25 9.96
C LEU A 123 -14.50 7.07 10.39
N ASN A 124 -15.47 7.27 11.28
CA ASN A 124 -16.34 6.21 11.83
C ASN A 124 -15.57 5.01 12.39
N LEU A 125 -14.43 5.27 13.07
CA LEU A 125 -13.61 4.20 13.65
C LEU A 125 -14.25 3.70 14.96
N VAL A 126 -14.69 2.45 14.97
CA VAL A 126 -15.38 1.84 16.11
C VAL A 126 -14.42 1.06 16.99
N SER A 127 -13.58 0.22 16.38
CA SER A 127 -12.73 -0.70 17.13
C SER A 127 -11.50 -0.01 17.75
N ASN A 128 -11.08 -0.48 18.93
CA ASN A 128 -9.86 -0.01 19.58
C ASN A 128 -8.60 -0.22 18.72
N LYS A 129 -8.59 -1.28 17.90
CA LYS A 129 -7.48 -1.56 16.98
C LYS A 129 -7.36 -0.47 15.91
N GLU A 130 -8.46 -0.05 15.31
CA GLU A 130 -8.49 1.02 14.30
C GLU A 130 -8.08 2.36 14.89
N LYS A 131 -8.63 2.72 16.06
CA LYS A 131 -8.28 3.94 16.80
C LYS A 131 -6.79 4.00 17.13
N ASN A 132 -6.23 2.88 17.62
CA ASN A 132 -4.80 2.78 17.91
C ASN A 132 -3.93 2.90 16.65
N ASN A 133 -4.36 2.31 15.53
CA ASN A 133 -3.67 2.44 14.25
C ASN A 133 -3.71 3.88 13.72
N CYS A 134 -4.86 4.54 13.83
CA CYS A 134 -5.00 5.95 13.48
C CYS A 134 -4.04 6.83 14.30
N ASN A 135 -4.01 6.66 15.62
CA ASN A 135 -3.08 7.35 16.52
C ASN A 135 -1.61 7.14 16.11
N LYS A 136 -1.20 5.89 15.91
CA LYS A 136 0.17 5.58 15.48
C LYS A 136 0.51 6.27 14.17
N ASN A 137 -0.44 6.33 13.23
CA ASN A 137 -0.24 7.00 11.95
C ASN A 137 -0.12 8.52 12.14
N MET A 138 -0.98 9.15 12.95
CA MET A 138 -0.88 10.58 13.25
C MET A 138 0.45 10.95 13.90
N GLN A 139 0.93 10.16 14.87
CA GLN A 139 2.25 10.33 15.48
C GLN A 139 3.40 10.19 14.47
N ARG A 140 3.32 9.22 13.56
CA ARG A 140 4.32 9.05 12.48
C ARG A 140 4.29 10.23 11.51
N MET A 141 3.11 10.72 11.16
CA MET A 141 2.94 11.89 10.32
C MET A 141 3.52 13.15 10.99
N LYS A 142 3.30 13.32 12.31
CA LYS A 142 3.94 14.40 13.08
C LYS A 142 5.47 14.31 13.01
N LYS A 143 6.06 13.12 13.25
CA LYS A 143 7.52 12.92 13.16
C LYS A 143 8.08 13.23 11.76
N LYS A 144 7.28 13.06 10.71
CA LYS A 144 7.65 13.36 9.32
C LYS A 144 7.28 14.78 8.88
N THR A 145 6.83 15.63 9.80
CA THR A 145 6.36 16.99 9.52
C THR A 145 5.15 17.05 8.56
N GLU A 146 4.45 15.93 8.38
CA GLU A 146 3.20 15.85 7.62
C GLU A 146 2.00 16.37 8.43
N LEU A 147 2.15 16.46 9.76
CA LEU A 147 1.27 17.15 10.70
C LEU A 147 2.11 17.98 11.66
N ARG A 148 1.54 19.06 12.17
CA ARG A 148 2.12 19.87 13.24
C ARG A 148 1.50 19.48 14.59
N GLU A 149 2.22 19.70 15.67
CA GLU A 149 1.68 19.63 17.04
C GLU A 149 0.82 20.85 17.30
N GLY A 150 -0.32 20.65 17.95
CA GLY A 150 -1.13 21.74 18.44
C GLY A 150 -0.49 22.39 19.70
N GLU A 151 -1.02 23.50 20.15
CA GLU A 151 -0.60 24.16 21.39
C GLU A 151 -1.09 23.38 22.61
N THR A 152 -2.27 22.78 22.48
CA THR A 152 -2.82 21.89 23.51
C THR A 152 -2.21 20.50 23.41
N PHE A 153 -1.81 19.93 24.53
CA PHE A 153 -1.23 18.59 24.55
C PHE A 153 -2.15 17.54 23.89
N GLY A 154 -1.57 16.77 23.00
CA GLY A 154 -2.28 15.67 22.30
C GLY A 154 -3.17 16.14 21.14
N THR A 155 -3.08 17.39 20.72
CA THR A 155 -3.75 17.90 19.53
C THR A 155 -2.79 18.00 18.35
N TYR A 156 -3.36 18.07 17.14
CA TYR A 156 -2.64 18.15 15.87
C TYR A 156 -3.20 19.29 15.03
N LYS A 157 -2.34 19.89 14.22
CA LYS A 157 -2.69 20.93 13.23
C LYS A 157 -2.27 20.47 11.83
N LEU A 158 -3.00 20.89 10.82
CA LEU A 158 -2.54 20.78 9.43
C LEU A 158 -1.28 21.64 9.24
N PRO A 159 -0.31 21.18 8.41
CA PRO A 159 0.92 21.94 8.14
C PRO A 159 0.68 23.20 7.31
N TYR A 160 -0.41 23.26 6.57
CA TYR A 160 -0.81 24.37 5.71
C TYR A 160 -2.24 24.83 6.03
N PRO A 161 -2.63 26.06 5.66
CA PRO A 161 -4.00 26.52 5.73
C PRO A 161 -4.97 25.59 5.02
N VAL A 162 -6.20 25.51 5.50
CA VAL A 162 -7.21 24.55 5.02
C VAL A 162 -7.59 24.77 3.55
N ASP A 163 -7.55 26.02 3.10
CA ASP A 163 -7.84 26.43 1.71
C ASP A 163 -6.77 25.95 0.70
N HIS A 164 -5.59 25.54 1.20
CA HIS A 164 -4.55 24.94 0.37
C HIS A 164 -4.81 23.48 0.00
N TYR A 165 -5.81 22.85 0.61
CA TYR A 165 -6.16 21.46 0.32
C TYR A 165 -7.36 21.36 -0.62
N ASP A 166 -7.34 20.36 -1.48
CA ASP A 166 -8.47 19.96 -2.31
C ASP A 166 -9.50 19.15 -1.50
N GLN A 167 -10.57 18.73 -2.17
CA GLN A 167 -11.60 17.86 -1.57
C GLN A 167 -11.11 16.47 -1.17
N PHE A 168 -9.95 16.05 -1.69
CA PHE A 168 -9.32 14.76 -1.40
C PHE A 168 -8.23 14.84 -0.33
N GLY A 169 -8.00 16.02 0.27
CA GLY A 169 -6.96 16.26 1.27
C GLY A 169 -5.55 16.32 0.68
N GLU A 170 -5.42 16.56 -0.61
CA GLU A 170 -4.15 16.79 -1.29
C GLU A 170 -3.89 18.30 -1.40
N ILE A 171 -2.62 18.70 -1.35
CA ILE A 171 -2.27 20.12 -1.54
C ILE A 171 -2.52 20.46 -3.01
N LYS A 172 -3.28 21.52 -3.26
CA LYS A 172 -3.59 21.97 -4.60
C LYS A 172 -2.33 22.24 -5.41
N GLN A 173 -2.33 21.86 -6.69
CA GLN A 173 -1.15 21.97 -7.55
C GLN A 173 -0.65 23.41 -7.68
N GLU A 174 -1.56 24.37 -7.77
CA GLU A 174 -1.22 25.80 -7.80
C GLU A 174 -0.42 26.28 -6.60
N ILE A 175 -0.71 25.72 -5.41
CA ILE A 175 0.03 26.01 -4.18
C ILE A 175 1.43 25.35 -4.23
N LEU A 176 1.49 24.09 -4.66
CA LEU A 176 2.77 23.40 -4.83
C LEU A 176 3.70 24.13 -5.81
N ASP A 177 3.16 24.67 -6.88
CA ASP A 177 3.92 25.39 -7.90
C ASP A 177 4.43 26.74 -7.38
N SER A 178 3.69 27.38 -6.47
CA SER A 178 4.09 28.65 -5.83
C SER A 178 5.14 28.50 -4.72
N MET A 179 5.36 27.26 -4.22
CA MET A 179 6.32 27.03 -3.14
C MET A 179 7.76 27.12 -3.65
N PRO A 180 8.70 27.70 -2.85
CA PRO A 180 10.12 27.67 -3.16
C PRO A 180 10.63 26.23 -3.32
N TYR A 181 11.56 26.00 -4.24
CA TYR A 181 12.08 24.67 -4.57
C TYR A 181 12.57 23.88 -3.34
N SER A 182 13.11 24.57 -2.34
CA SER A 182 13.56 23.99 -1.06
C SER A 182 12.46 23.38 -0.20
N SER A 183 11.19 23.79 -0.41
CA SER A 183 10.02 23.27 0.31
C SER A 183 9.30 22.15 -0.46
N LYS A 184 9.63 21.94 -1.72
CA LYS A 184 9.14 20.82 -2.52
C LYS A 184 9.90 19.58 -2.06
N LYS A 185 9.33 18.79 -1.13
CA LYS A 185 9.86 17.44 -0.91
C LYS A 185 9.80 16.70 -2.25
N PRO A 186 10.86 15.96 -2.65
CA PRO A 186 10.77 15.13 -3.83
C PRO A 186 9.57 14.21 -3.64
N VAL A 187 8.54 14.40 -4.44
CA VAL A 187 7.54 13.37 -4.68
C VAL A 187 8.35 12.24 -5.27
N ALA A 188 8.56 11.18 -4.50
CA ALA A 188 9.20 9.98 -5.01
C ALA A 188 8.38 9.60 -6.25
N SER A 189 8.96 9.80 -7.41
CA SER A 189 8.33 9.44 -8.67
C SER A 189 8.16 7.93 -8.63
N SER A 190 6.95 7.47 -8.41
CA SER A 190 6.54 6.08 -8.43
C SER A 190 6.40 5.54 -9.86
N LYS A 191 7.17 6.08 -10.78
CA LYS A 191 7.38 5.50 -12.10
C LYS A 191 8.78 4.86 -12.13
N GLY A 192 8.93 3.79 -11.36
CA GLY A 192 9.91 2.77 -11.65
C GLY A 192 9.41 2.00 -12.88
N GLN A 193 9.58 2.57 -14.04
CA GLN A 193 9.57 1.84 -15.28
C GLN A 193 10.79 0.93 -15.21
N ILE A 194 10.58 -0.35 -14.91
CA ILE A 194 11.61 -1.37 -15.08
C ILE A 194 11.64 -1.59 -16.60
N ASP A 195 12.50 -0.83 -17.27
CA ASP A 195 12.90 -1.15 -18.63
C ASP A 195 13.68 -2.46 -18.56
N PHE A 196 12.98 -3.55 -18.83
CA PHE A 196 13.65 -4.79 -19.19
C PHE A 196 14.35 -4.54 -20.51
N GLU A 197 15.66 -4.28 -20.46
CA GLU A 197 16.50 -4.35 -21.66
C GLU A 197 16.41 -5.76 -22.26
N ALA A 198 15.53 -5.88 -23.25
CA ALA A 198 15.35 -7.10 -24.07
C ALA A 198 16.48 -7.34 -25.07
N ASP A 199 17.62 -6.64 -24.94
CA ASP A 199 18.67 -6.60 -25.97
C ASP A 199 19.91 -7.43 -25.69
N LYS A 200 19.87 -8.37 -24.72
CA LYS A 200 21.03 -9.25 -24.47
C LYS A 200 20.81 -10.74 -24.71
N ILE A 201 19.82 -11.12 -25.49
CA ILE A 201 19.67 -12.52 -25.94
C ILE A 201 19.80 -12.58 -27.47
N LYS A 202 20.90 -12.09 -28.00
CA LYS A 202 21.32 -12.34 -29.40
C LYS A 202 22.82 -12.54 -29.50
N SER A 203 23.38 -13.37 -28.64
CA SER A 203 24.71 -13.95 -28.88
C SER A 203 25.00 -15.02 -27.82
N LEU A 204 24.47 -16.19 -28.01
CA LEU A 204 25.00 -17.49 -27.59
C LEU A 204 24.45 -18.54 -28.54
#